data_c5ba9c40a266352581e1e1dfb13f7996
#
_entry.id   c5ba9c40a266352581e1e1dfb13f7996
#
_cell.length_a   1.000
_cell.length_b   1.000
_cell.length_c   1.000
_cell.angle_alpha   90.00
_cell.angle_beta   90.00
_cell.angle_gamma   90.00
#
_symmetry.space_group_name_H-M   'P 1'
#
loop_
_entity.id
_entity.type
_entity.pdbx_description
1 polymer ?
#
loop_
_entity_poly.entity_id
_entity_poly.type
_entity_poly.pdbx_seq_one_letter_code
_entity_poly.pdbx_strand_id
1 'polypeptide(L)'
;MDVLTKVPVREQDAKERATNFKEVCLGYNEEEAVAEASRCINCKNAQCVKGCPVAIDIPAFIHEVKEGNIEKAYQIISESSALPAVCGRVCPQESQCEGKCIRGIKGDPISIGKLERFVADWARENGIKPNGATEKKGKKVAVIGSGPAGLTCAGDLAKAGYDVTIFEALHEAGGVLVYGIPEFRLPKEAVVAKEIENVKSLGVKIETNVVIGKSVTIDELMEKEGFSAVFIGSGAGLPKFMGIPGENSNGVFSANEYLTRSNLMKAFNPASPTPIMRGKKVAVVGGGNVAMDAARTALRLGAEVHIVYRRSEEELPARVEEVHHAKEEGIIFDLLTNPTEIIADEKGWVTGMKCIKMELGEPDESGRRRPVEVPGSEFVMELDTVIMSLGTSPNPLISSTTEGLETNKWKCIIADEENGKTTKEGVYAGGDAVTGAATVILAMGAGKAAAKGIDEYLSK
;
A
#
# COMPACT_ATOMS: atom_id res chain seq x y z
N MET A 1 12.43 11.76 -31.69
CA MET A 1 11.98 11.57 -30.30
C MET A 1 13.18 11.74 -29.38
N ASP A 2 13.06 12.59 -28.35
CA ASP A 2 14.14 12.74 -27.37
C ASP A 2 14.20 11.49 -26.49
N VAL A 3 15.27 10.72 -26.65
CA VAL A 3 15.43 9.46 -25.88
C VAL A 3 15.87 9.68 -24.43
N LEU A 4 16.23 10.92 -24.06
CA LEU A 4 16.69 11.28 -22.72
C LEU A 4 15.55 11.74 -21.81
N THR A 5 14.43 12.21 -22.37
CA THR A 5 13.28 12.69 -21.61
C THR A 5 12.15 11.69 -21.68
N LYS A 6 11.52 11.38 -20.53
CA LYS A 6 10.36 10.46 -20.45
C LYS A 6 9.14 11.09 -21.13
N VAL A 7 8.26 10.24 -21.65
CA VAL A 7 6.96 10.68 -22.16
C VAL A 7 6.12 11.19 -20.98
N PRO A 8 5.61 12.44 -21.02
CA PRO A 8 4.77 12.97 -19.95
C PRO A 8 3.51 12.12 -19.74
N VAL A 9 3.16 11.88 -18.48
CA VAL A 9 1.90 11.25 -18.14
C VAL A 9 0.80 12.29 -18.06
N ARG A 10 -0.38 11.95 -18.56
CA ARG A 10 -1.56 12.79 -18.46
C ARG A 10 -2.16 12.73 -17.05
N GLU A 11 -2.55 13.86 -16.54
CA GLU A 11 -3.16 14.02 -15.22
C GLU A 11 -4.32 15.02 -15.27
N GLN A 12 -5.23 14.93 -14.29
CA GLN A 12 -6.23 15.97 -14.11
C GLN A 12 -5.56 17.30 -13.68
N ASP A 13 -6.11 18.42 -14.11
CA ASP A 13 -5.68 19.75 -13.62
C ASP A 13 -5.72 19.81 -12.09
N ALA A 14 -4.72 20.45 -11.49
CA ALA A 14 -4.54 20.45 -10.03
C ALA A 14 -5.72 21.03 -9.26
N LYS A 15 -6.34 22.11 -9.78
CA LYS A 15 -7.50 22.74 -9.15
C LYS A 15 -8.77 21.90 -9.30
N GLU A 16 -8.92 21.23 -10.45
CA GLU A 16 -10.06 20.34 -10.71
C GLU A 16 -9.95 19.09 -9.83
N ARG A 17 -8.79 18.41 -9.81
CA ARG A 17 -8.61 17.19 -9.06
C ARG A 17 -8.70 17.37 -7.54
N ALA A 18 -8.39 18.56 -7.03
CA ALA A 18 -8.53 18.91 -5.62
C ALA A 18 -9.99 18.90 -5.11
N THR A 19 -10.98 18.88 -6.00
CA THR A 19 -12.41 18.95 -5.69
C THR A 19 -13.18 17.67 -5.95
N ASN A 20 -12.53 16.60 -6.46
CA ASN A 20 -13.20 15.37 -6.82
C ASN A 20 -12.40 14.13 -6.40
N PHE A 21 -13.04 12.96 -6.43
CA PHE A 21 -12.42 11.67 -6.09
C PHE A 21 -12.11 10.79 -7.32
N LYS A 22 -12.18 11.33 -8.54
CA LYS A 22 -11.76 10.61 -9.75
C LYS A 22 -10.25 10.39 -9.74
N GLU A 23 -9.80 9.35 -10.42
CA GLU A 23 -8.37 9.02 -10.52
C GLU A 23 -7.56 10.21 -11.09
N VAL A 24 -6.52 10.62 -10.38
CA VAL A 24 -5.70 11.78 -10.71
C VAL A 24 -4.85 11.54 -11.95
N CYS A 25 -4.10 10.46 -11.95
CA CYS A 25 -3.25 10.07 -13.08
C CYS A 25 -4.10 9.33 -14.12
N LEU A 26 -4.08 9.79 -15.38
CA LEU A 26 -4.88 9.21 -16.47
C LEU A 26 -4.13 8.11 -17.24
N GLY A 27 -2.82 7.94 -16.98
CA GLY A 27 -1.98 6.93 -17.62
C GLY A 27 -1.62 7.27 -19.07
N TYR A 28 -0.97 6.31 -19.74
CA TYR A 28 -0.62 6.40 -21.16
C TYR A 28 -1.75 5.85 -22.04
N ASN A 29 -1.89 6.42 -23.25
CA ASN A 29 -2.53 5.75 -24.37
C ASN A 29 -1.51 4.83 -25.08
N GLU A 30 -1.94 4.13 -26.14
CA GLU A 30 -1.08 3.18 -26.85
C GLU A 30 0.13 3.86 -27.52
N GLU A 31 -0.07 5.01 -28.16
CA GLU A 31 1.01 5.76 -28.81
C GLU A 31 2.05 6.25 -27.79
N GLU A 32 1.61 6.78 -26.67
CA GLU A 32 2.47 7.22 -25.55
C GLU A 32 3.22 6.05 -24.94
N ALA A 33 2.56 4.90 -24.75
CA ALA A 33 3.18 3.70 -24.20
C ALA A 33 4.26 3.11 -25.13
N VAL A 34 3.98 3.00 -26.43
CA VAL A 34 4.95 2.55 -27.43
C VAL A 34 6.14 3.52 -27.52
N ALA A 35 5.86 4.83 -27.46
CA ALA A 35 6.89 5.86 -27.46
C ALA A 35 7.82 5.73 -26.24
N GLU A 36 7.26 5.58 -25.03
CA GLU A 36 8.04 5.40 -23.79
C GLU A 36 8.78 4.05 -23.79
N ALA A 37 8.15 2.96 -24.21
CA ALA A 37 8.78 1.64 -24.35
C ALA A 37 9.97 1.66 -25.30
N SER A 38 9.92 2.46 -26.38
CA SER A 38 10.99 2.60 -27.37
C SER A 38 12.27 3.25 -26.81
N ARG A 39 12.19 3.93 -25.66
CA ARG A 39 13.35 4.46 -24.96
C ARG A 39 14.17 3.38 -24.24
N CYS A 40 13.57 2.20 -23.97
CA CYS A 40 14.24 1.11 -23.29
C CYS A 40 15.34 0.51 -24.17
N ILE A 41 16.54 0.32 -23.58
CA ILE A 41 17.70 -0.23 -24.29
C ILE A 41 17.86 -1.75 -24.14
N ASN A 42 16.88 -2.42 -23.53
CA ASN A 42 16.84 -3.87 -23.34
C ASN A 42 18.14 -4.45 -22.75
N CYS A 43 18.50 -4.03 -21.54
CA CYS A 43 19.76 -4.36 -20.87
C CYS A 43 19.89 -5.87 -20.61
N LYS A 44 21.03 -6.49 -20.96
CA LYS A 44 21.32 -7.91 -20.63
C LYS A 44 21.40 -8.17 -19.12
N ASN A 45 21.89 -7.22 -18.33
CA ASN A 45 21.91 -7.28 -16.87
C ASN A 45 21.04 -6.14 -16.31
N ALA A 46 19.73 -6.33 -16.43
CA ALA A 46 18.72 -5.34 -16.11
C ALA A 46 18.64 -5.06 -14.58
N GLN A 47 19.20 -3.94 -14.15
CA GLN A 47 19.17 -3.56 -12.73
C GLN A 47 17.73 -3.22 -12.25
N CYS A 48 16.85 -2.81 -13.16
CA CYS A 48 15.44 -2.58 -12.87
C CYS A 48 14.73 -3.86 -12.37
N VAL A 49 15.06 -5.04 -12.91
CA VAL A 49 14.54 -6.33 -12.42
C VAL A 49 14.94 -6.57 -10.97
N LYS A 50 16.22 -6.31 -10.63
CA LYS A 50 16.73 -6.44 -9.24
C LYS A 50 16.12 -5.41 -8.29
N GLY A 51 15.62 -4.31 -8.83
CA GLY A 51 14.92 -3.28 -8.07
C GLY A 51 13.43 -3.60 -7.84
N CYS A 52 12.89 -4.65 -8.48
CA CYS A 52 11.50 -5.07 -8.32
C CYS A 52 11.38 -6.19 -7.27
N PRO A 53 10.67 -5.99 -6.15
CA PRO A 53 10.52 -7.01 -5.10
C PRO A 53 9.87 -8.32 -5.54
N VAL A 54 9.12 -8.32 -6.65
CA VAL A 54 8.51 -9.52 -7.24
C VAL A 54 9.23 -9.99 -8.52
N ALA A 55 10.34 -9.33 -8.88
CA ALA A 55 11.24 -9.70 -9.97
C ALA A 55 10.54 -9.85 -11.34
N ILE A 56 9.67 -8.89 -11.72
CA ILE A 56 9.08 -8.85 -13.07
C ILE A 56 10.20 -8.78 -14.11
N ASP A 57 10.09 -9.55 -15.21
CA ASP A 57 10.97 -9.40 -16.36
C ASP A 57 10.66 -8.12 -17.14
N ILE A 58 11.15 -7.00 -16.58
CA ILE A 58 10.86 -5.65 -17.07
C ILE A 58 11.32 -5.44 -18.51
N PRO A 59 12.54 -5.82 -18.93
CA PRO A 59 12.96 -5.68 -20.33
C PRO A 59 12.07 -6.45 -21.29
N ALA A 60 11.65 -7.66 -20.91
CA ALA A 60 10.83 -8.50 -21.78
C ALA A 60 9.44 -7.90 -22.01
N PHE A 61 8.72 -7.50 -20.93
CA PHE A 61 7.40 -6.91 -21.14
C PHE A 61 7.46 -5.56 -21.88
N ILE A 62 8.47 -4.71 -21.61
CA ILE A 62 8.62 -3.44 -22.32
C ILE A 62 8.91 -3.66 -23.80
N HIS A 63 9.69 -4.69 -24.13
CA HIS A 63 9.93 -5.07 -25.52
C HIS A 63 8.62 -5.43 -26.24
N GLU A 64 7.76 -6.23 -25.61
CA GLU A 64 6.46 -6.59 -26.19
C GLU A 64 5.52 -5.38 -26.32
N VAL A 65 5.54 -4.43 -25.39
CA VAL A 65 4.81 -3.15 -25.54
C VAL A 65 5.30 -2.37 -26.76
N LYS A 66 6.61 -2.28 -26.94
CA LYS A 66 7.22 -1.61 -28.09
C LYS A 66 6.81 -2.24 -29.43
N GLU A 67 6.70 -3.56 -29.48
CA GLU A 67 6.28 -4.31 -30.68
C GLU A 67 4.74 -4.37 -30.85
N GLY A 68 3.95 -3.78 -29.94
CA GLY A 68 2.49 -3.78 -29.98
C GLY A 68 1.83 -5.08 -29.51
N ASN A 69 2.60 -6.00 -28.89
CA ASN A 69 2.10 -7.29 -28.40
C ASN A 69 1.64 -7.19 -26.94
N ILE A 70 0.61 -6.39 -26.66
CA ILE A 70 0.23 -6.01 -25.28
C ILE A 70 -0.26 -7.21 -24.47
N GLU A 71 -0.99 -8.15 -25.08
CA GLU A 71 -1.40 -9.39 -24.40
C GLU A 71 -0.20 -10.20 -23.90
N LYS A 72 0.83 -10.34 -24.73
CA LYS A 72 2.06 -11.04 -24.34
C LYS A 72 2.82 -10.30 -23.25
N ALA A 73 2.87 -8.96 -23.30
CA ALA A 73 3.42 -8.14 -22.23
C ALA A 73 2.68 -8.40 -20.90
N TYR A 74 1.36 -8.51 -20.92
CA TYR A 74 0.56 -8.85 -19.73
C TYR A 74 0.88 -10.24 -19.19
N GLN A 75 1.00 -11.26 -20.04
CA GLN A 75 1.36 -12.60 -19.60
C GLN A 75 2.73 -12.62 -18.89
N ILE A 76 3.73 -11.92 -19.45
CA ILE A 76 5.05 -11.78 -18.83
C ILE A 76 4.96 -11.14 -17.43
N ILE A 77 4.20 -10.05 -17.30
CA ILE A 77 4.02 -9.38 -16.01
C ILE A 77 3.31 -10.31 -15.01
N SER A 78 2.24 -10.97 -15.45
CA SER A 78 1.39 -11.80 -14.59
C SER A 78 2.05 -13.09 -14.11
N GLU A 79 3.16 -13.54 -14.70
CA GLU A 79 3.99 -14.62 -14.17
C GLU A 79 4.59 -14.26 -12.81
N SER A 80 4.95 -13.01 -12.60
CA SER A 80 5.62 -12.52 -11.40
C SER A 80 4.75 -11.68 -10.48
N SER A 81 3.81 -10.91 -11.03
CA SER A 81 2.94 -9.98 -10.28
C SER A 81 1.48 -10.43 -10.31
N ALA A 82 0.88 -10.57 -9.13
CA ALA A 82 -0.55 -10.88 -8.98
C ALA A 82 -1.45 -9.63 -9.11
N LEU A 83 -0.88 -8.41 -8.97
CA LEU A 83 -1.62 -7.14 -8.87
C LEU A 83 -0.98 -6.04 -9.74
N PRO A 84 -0.76 -6.25 -11.05
CA PRO A 84 -0.02 -5.31 -11.88
C PRO A 84 -0.70 -3.95 -12.03
N ALA A 85 -2.03 -3.89 -12.13
CA ALA A 85 -2.77 -2.62 -12.22
C ALA A 85 -2.66 -1.78 -10.93
N VAL A 86 -2.54 -2.44 -9.77
CA VAL A 86 -2.26 -1.79 -8.48
C VAL A 86 -0.81 -1.31 -8.45
N CYS A 87 0.16 -2.17 -8.76
CA CYS A 87 1.59 -1.85 -8.70
C CYS A 87 1.95 -0.67 -9.59
N GLY A 88 1.43 -0.63 -10.82
CA GLY A 88 1.66 0.48 -11.75
C GLY A 88 1.16 1.84 -11.24
N ARG A 89 0.24 1.84 -10.24
CA ARG A 89 -0.32 3.06 -9.62
C ARG A 89 0.37 3.46 -8.32
N VAL A 90 0.73 2.48 -7.47
CA VAL A 90 1.08 2.79 -6.07
C VAL A 90 2.52 2.43 -5.66
N CYS A 91 3.27 1.68 -6.46
CA CYS A 91 4.68 1.39 -6.18
C CYS A 91 5.51 2.68 -6.10
N PRO A 92 6.48 2.78 -5.18
CA PRO A 92 7.49 3.84 -5.17
C PRO A 92 8.58 3.54 -6.20
N GLN A 93 8.24 3.60 -7.49
CA GLN A 93 9.11 3.20 -8.60
C GLN A 93 10.43 3.98 -8.60
N GLU A 94 10.39 5.24 -8.19
CA GLU A 94 11.53 6.14 -8.08
C GLU A 94 12.66 5.62 -7.17
N SER A 95 12.32 4.83 -6.16
CA SER A 95 13.28 4.17 -5.26
C SER A 95 13.53 2.69 -5.58
N GLN A 96 12.79 2.12 -6.53
CA GLN A 96 12.82 0.70 -6.89
C GLN A 96 13.28 0.49 -8.34
N CYS A 97 12.40 -0.01 -9.20
CA CYS A 97 12.76 -0.36 -10.59
C CYS A 97 13.23 0.84 -11.42
N GLU A 98 12.55 1.98 -11.36
CA GLU A 98 12.93 3.20 -12.08
C GLU A 98 14.22 3.80 -11.52
N GLY A 99 14.38 3.82 -10.19
CA GLY A 99 15.61 4.26 -9.52
C GLY A 99 16.85 3.42 -9.85
N LYS A 100 16.67 2.20 -10.38
CA LYS A 100 17.76 1.33 -10.87
C LYS A 100 17.90 1.35 -12.40
N CYS A 101 17.08 2.12 -13.11
CA CYS A 101 17.13 2.20 -14.55
C CYS A 101 18.40 2.93 -15.03
N ILE A 102 19.18 2.30 -15.91
CA ILE A 102 20.43 2.87 -16.43
C ILE A 102 20.21 4.15 -17.26
N ARG A 103 19.00 4.35 -17.80
CA ARG A 103 18.64 5.61 -18.48
C ARG A 103 18.68 6.80 -17.53
N GLY A 104 18.36 6.61 -16.25
CA GLY A 104 18.40 7.64 -15.21
C GLY A 104 19.80 8.21 -14.93
N ILE A 105 20.89 7.63 -15.48
CA ILE A 105 22.26 8.16 -15.32
C ILE A 105 22.47 9.42 -16.15
N LYS A 106 21.87 9.51 -17.34
CA LYS A 106 22.10 10.62 -18.31
C LYS A 106 20.83 11.36 -18.70
N GLY A 107 19.68 10.98 -18.16
CA GLY A 107 18.39 11.55 -18.48
C GLY A 107 17.33 10.98 -17.54
N ASP A 108 16.08 10.93 -17.98
CA ASP A 108 15.00 10.33 -17.19
C ASP A 108 15.02 8.80 -17.29
N PRO A 109 14.79 8.06 -16.19
CA PRO A 109 14.55 6.62 -16.23
C PRO A 109 13.34 6.32 -17.10
N ILE A 110 13.19 5.06 -17.52
CA ILE A 110 11.96 4.60 -18.17
C ILE A 110 10.82 4.65 -17.14
N SER A 111 9.65 5.14 -17.55
CA SER A 111 8.43 5.15 -16.72
C SER A 111 7.84 3.74 -16.64
N ILE A 112 8.54 2.84 -15.95
CA ILE A 112 8.25 1.40 -15.87
C ILE A 112 6.86 1.18 -15.27
N GLY A 113 6.54 1.86 -14.16
CA GLY A 113 5.24 1.74 -13.52
C GLY A 113 4.08 2.23 -14.39
N LYS A 114 4.28 3.26 -15.19
CA LYS A 114 3.23 3.75 -16.10
C LYS A 114 3.02 2.79 -17.28
N LEU A 115 4.07 2.11 -17.74
CA LEU A 115 3.96 1.04 -18.74
C LEU A 115 3.30 -0.21 -18.16
N GLU A 116 3.66 -0.64 -16.94
CA GLU A 116 3.00 -1.73 -16.23
C GLU A 116 1.49 -1.45 -16.07
N ARG A 117 1.12 -0.23 -15.64
CA ARG A 117 -0.26 0.22 -15.57
C ARG A 117 -0.96 0.13 -16.91
N PHE A 118 -0.37 0.65 -17.98
CA PHE A 118 -0.94 0.62 -19.33
C PHE A 118 -1.26 -0.81 -19.76
N VAL A 119 -0.32 -1.72 -19.61
CA VAL A 119 -0.48 -3.15 -19.96
C VAL A 119 -1.61 -3.80 -19.15
N ALA A 120 -1.65 -3.55 -17.84
CA ALA A 120 -2.66 -4.13 -16.95
C ALA A 120 -4.07 -3.56 -17.23
N ASP A 121 -4.18 -2.26 -17.49
CA ASP A 121 -5.45 -1.61 -17.83
C ASP A 121 -5.97 -2.11 -19.19
N TRP A 122 -5.10 -2.22 -20.18
CA TRP A 122 -5.43 -2.78 -21.48
C TRP A 122 -5.92 -4.24 -21.36
N ALA A 123 -5.22 -5.07 -20.59
CA ALA A 123 -5.61 -6.47 -20.40
C ALA A 123 -6.99 -6.58 -19.73
N ARG A 124 -7.27 -5.76 -18.71
CA ARG A 124 -8.56 -5.67 -18.04
C ARG A 124 -9.67 -5.29 -19.03
N GLU A 125 -9.46 -4.28 -19.86
CA GLU A 125 -10.43 -3.79 -20.84
C GLU A 125 -10.72 -4.81 -21.95
N ASN A 126 -9.74 -5.64 -22.28
CA ASN A 126 -9.86 -6.72 -23.27
C ASN A 126 -10.23 -8.09 -22.66
N GLY A 127 -10.48 -8.15 -21.34
CA GLY A 127 -10.90 -9.38 -20.66
C GLY A 127 -9.83 -10.47 -20.56
N ILE A 128 -8.55 -10.10 -20.72
CA ILE A 128 -7.41 -11.01 -20.62
C ILE A 128 -7.17 -11.36 -19.14
N LYS A 129 -6.94 -12.64 -18.86
CA LYS A 129 -6.72 -13.17 -17.50
C LYS A 129 -5.36 -13.83 -17.38
N PRO A 130 -4.81 -13.94 -16.15
CA PRO A 130 -3.57 -14.67 -15.91
C PRO A 130 -3.77 -16.16 -16.15
N ASN A 131 -2.70 -16.85 -16.53
CA ASN A 131 -2.69 -18.29 -16.73
C ASN A 131 -2.83 -19.02 -15.38
N GLY A 132 -3.71 -20.02 -15.32
CA GLY A 132 -3.94 -20.87 -14.14
C GLY A 132 -3.08 -22.13 -14.13
N ALA A 133 -3.25 -22.96 -13.07
CA ALA A 133 -2.60 -24.25 -12.94
C ALA A 133 -3.11 -25.27 -13.98
N THR A 134 -2.19 -26.08 -14.49
CA THR A 134 -2.50 -27.22 -15.39
C THR A 134 -2.85 -28.49 -14.62
N GLU A 135 -2.33 -28.64 -13.39
CA GLU A 135 -2.53 -29.81 -12.54
C GLU A 135 -2.94 -29.42 -11.12
N LYS A 136 -3.77 -30.28 -10.49
CA LYS A 136 -4.21 -30.11 -9.09
C LYS A 136 -3.39 -30.99 -8.15
N LYS A 137 -2.92 -30.41 -7.04
CA LYS A 137 -2.14 -31.12 -6.00
C LYS A 137 -3.00 -31.72 -4.88
N GLY A 138 -4.29 -31.36 -4.81
CA GLY A 138 -5.25 -31.91 -3.84
C GLY A 138 -5.00 -31.54 -2.36
N LYS A 139 -4.08 -30.62 -2.07
CA LYS A 139 -3.82 -30.11 -0.72
C LYS A 139 -4.43 -28.72 -0.56
N LYS A 140 -5.00 -28.45 0.63
CA LYS A 140 -5.64 -27.18 0.98
C LYS A 140 -4.67 -26.25 1.70
N VAL A 141 -4.66 -24.97 1.33
CA VAL A 141 -3.90 -23.94 2.03
C VAL A 141 -4.83 -22.80 2.46
N ALA A 142 -4.78 -22.42 3.73
CA ALA A 142 -5.48 -21.26 4.25
C ALA A 142 -4.59 -20.01 4.17
N VAL A 143 -5.16 -18.89 3.74
CA VAL A 143 -4.50 -17.58 3.71
C VAL A 143 -5.30 -16.65 4.60
N ILE A 144 -4.66 -16.02 5.58
CA ILE A 144 -5.30 -15.10 6.54
C ILE A 144 -5.00 -13.67 6.11
N GLY A 145 -6.04 -12.98 5.69
CA GLY A 145 -6.00 -11.62 5.16
C GLY A 145 -5.90 -11.57 3.64
N SER A 146 -6.71 -10.72 3.05
CA SER A 146 -6.81 -10.49 1.60
C SER A 146 -6.07 -9.24 1.12
N GLY A 147 -5.12 -8.74 1.91
CA GLY A 147 -4.22 -7.67 1.49
C GLY A 147 -3.21 -8.14 0.43
N PRO A 148 -2.30 -7.26 -0.02
CA PRO A 148 -1.35 -7.56 -1.09
C PRO A 148 -0.53 -8.84 -0.87
N ALA A 149 -0.07 -9.09 0.36
CA ALA A 149 0.67 -10.31 0.69
C ALA A 149 -0.19 -11.57 0.53
N GLY A 150 -1.43 -11.54 1.07
CA GLY A 150 -2.36 -12.65 1.00
C GLY A 150 -2.82 -12.95 -0.42
N LEU A 151 -3.20 -11.93 -1.19
CA LEU A 151 -3.60 -12.09 -2.59
C LEU A 151 -2.48 -12.67 -3.46
N THR A 152 -1.23 -12.22 -3.24
CA THR A 152 -0.06 -12.74 -3.99
C THR A 152 0.24 -14.18 -3.59
N CYS A 153 0.30 -14.48 -2.30
CA CYS A 153 0.54 -15.84 -1.82
C CYS A 153 -0.54 -16.81 -2.34
N ALA A 154 -1.80 -16.42 -2.25
CA ALA A 154 -2.93 -17.23 -2.73
C ALA A 154 -2.89 -17.45 -4.25
N GLY A 155 -2.58 -16.40 -5.02
CA GLY A 155 -2.46 -16.49 -6.47
C GLY A 155 -1.34 -17.43 -6.91
N ASP A 156 -0.15 -17.29 -6.30
CA ASP A 156 1.00 -18.15 -6.63
C ASP A 156 0.76 -19.62 -6.22
N LEU A 157 0.17 -19.86 -5.07
CA LEU A 157 -0.22 -21.22 -4.64
C LEU A 157 -1.30 -21.84 -5.52
N ALA A 158 -2.28 -21.05 -5.97
CA ALA A 158 -3.31 -21.52 -6.90
C ALA A 158 -2.70 -21.87 -8.27
N LYS A 159 -1.75 -21.08 -8.77
CA LYS A 159 -0.96 -21.40 -9.98
C LYS A 159 -0.11 -22.66 -9.81
N ALA A 160 0.36 -22.94 -8.59
CA ALA A 160 1.08 -24.17 -8.25
C ALA A 160 0.15 -25.40 -8.08
N GLY A 161 -1.17 -25.24 -8.16
CA GLY A 161 -2.15 -26.34 -8.14
C GLY A 161 -2.77 -26.63 -6.78
N TYR A 162 -2.57 -25.79 -5.76
CA TYR A 162 -3.20 -25.95 -4.45
C TYR A 162 -4.65 -25.43 -4.42
N ASP A 163 -5.46 -25.99 -3.52
CA ASP A 163 -6.79 -25.47 -3.21
C ASP A 163 -6.66 -24.39 -2.13
N VAL A 164 -6.81 -23.12 -2.52
CA VAL A 164 -6.55 -21.98 -1.64
C VAL A 164 -7.85 -21.31 -1.22
N THR A 165 -7.97 -21.05 0.10
CA THR A 165 -9.04 -20.23 0.67
C THR A 165 -8.42 -19.06 1.44
N ILE A 166 -8.81 -17.83 1.08
CA ILE A 166 -8.49 -16.62 1.83
C ILE A 166 -9.61 -16.36 2.83
N PHE A 167 -9.24 -16.11 4.09
CA PHE A 167 -10.14 -15.66 5.15
C PHE A 167 -9.87 -14.19 5.44
N GLU A 168 -10.89 -13.35 5.22
CA GLU A 168 -10.82 -11.90 5.39
C GLU A 168 -11.74 -11.44 6.53
N ALA A 169 -11.20 -10.65 7.46
CA ALA A 169 -11.96 -10.14 8.59
C ALA A 169 -13.00 -9.09 8.21
N LEU A 170 -12.72 -8.30 7.18
CA LEU A 170 -13.61 -7.24 6.69
C LEU A 170 -14.68 -7.80 5.75
N HIS A 171 -15.68 -6.98 5.46
CA HIS A 171 -16.79 -7.33 4.54
C HIS A 171 -16.38 -7.22 3.05
N GLU A 172 -15.29 -6.54 2.74
CA GLU A 172 -14.71 -6.46 1.40
C GLU A 172 -13.26 -6.94 1.41
N ALA A 173 -12.85 -7.66 0.38
CA ALA A 173 -11.48 -8.13 0.19
C ALA A 173 -10.59 -7.01 -0.38
N GLY A 174 -9.29 -7.10 -0.09
CA GLY A 174 -8.28 -6.18 -0.62
C GLY A 174 -7.41 -5.53 0.44
N GLY A 175 -7.80 -5.59 1.72
CA GLY A 175 -7.03 -5.01 2.82
C GLY A 175 -6.76 -3.52 2.60
N VAL A 176 -5.51 -3.09 2.76
CA VAL A 176 -5.10 -1.68 2.61
C VAL A 176 -5.42 -1.09 1.22
N LEU A 177 -5.53 -1.91 0.20
CA LEU A 177 -5.93 -1.46 -1.16
C LEU A 177 -7.33 -0.89 -1.17
N VAL A 178 -8.21 -1.35 -0.27
CA VAL A 178 -9.60 -0.92 -0.18
C VAL A 178 -9.80 0.08 0.94
N TYR A 179 -9.31 -0.18 2.16
CA TYR A 179 -9.56 0.71 3.29
C TYR A 179 -8.59 1.90 3.37
N GLY A 180 -7.32 1.75 2.91
CA GLY A 180 -6.26 2.71 3.17
C GLY A 180 -5.99 3.68 2.02
N ILE A 181 -5.83 3.17 0.80
CA ILE A 181 -5.47 3.99 -0.37
C ILE A 181 -6.72 4.67 -0.93
N PRO A 182 -6.73 6.00 -1.15
CA PRO A 182 -7.91 6.71 -1.64
C PRO A 182 -8.32 6.36 -3.08
N GLU A 183 -9.61 6.57 -3.37
CA GLU A 183 -10.22 6.34 -4.70
C GLU A 183 -9.48 7.11 -5.82
N PHE A 184 -9.06 8.35 -5.56
CA PHE A 184 -8.37 9.20 -6.53
C PHE A 184 -6.93 8.75 -6.86
N ARG A 185 -6.37 7.79 -6.11
CA ARG A 185 -5.09 7.13 -6.41
C ARG A 185 -5.26 5.70 -6.92
N LEU A 186 -6.23 4.99 -6.37
CA LEU A 186 -6.47 3.58 -6.65
C LEU A 186 -7.99 3.30 -6.66
N PRO A 187 -8.63 3.35 -7.82
CA PRO A 187 -10.05 3.08 -7.95
C PRO A 187 -10.43 1.68 -7.47
N LYS A 188 -11.46 1.58 -6.60
CA LYS A 188 -11.81 0.32 -5.96
C LYS A 188 -12.52 -0.63 -6.92
N GLU A 189 -13.60 -0.17 -7.54
CA GLU A 189 -14.42 -1.00 -8.41
C GLU A 189 -13.75 -1.27 -9.77
N ALA A 190 -13.15 -0.24 -10.35
CA ALA A 190 -12.54 -0.34 -11.67
C ALA A 190 -11.18 -1.05 -11.68
N VAL A 191 -10.44 -1.04 -10.58
CA VAL A 191 -9.08 -1.60 -10.52
C VAL A 191 -8.97 -2.71 -9.48
N VAL A 192 -9.14 -2.41 -8.19
CA VAL A 192 -8.87 -3.38 -7.10
C VAL A 192 -9.77 -4.60 -7.20
N ALA A 193 -11.07 -4.40 -7.39
CA ALA A 193 -12.02 -5.50 -7.53
C ALA A 193 -11.69 -6.40 -8.73
N LYS A 194 -11.22 -5.82 -9.85
CA LYS A 194 -10.83 -6.57 -11.04
C LYS A 194 -9.55 -7.39 -10.84
N GLU A 195 -8.56 -6.84 -10.15
CA GLU A 195 -7.36 -7.60 -9.77
C GLU A 195 -7.72 -8.77 -8.84
N ILE A 196 -8.63 -8.57 -7.89
CA ILE A 196 -9.13 -9.64 -7.01
C ILE A 196 -9.91 -10.69 -7.82
N GLU A 197 -10.73 -10.29 -8.80
CA GLU A 197 -11.40 -11.21 -9.72
C GLU A 197 -10.39 -12.05 -10.52
N ASN A 198 -9.27 -11.48 -10.94
CA ASN A 198 -8.18 -12.21 -11.58
C ASN A 198 -7.60 -13.30 -10.66
N VAL A 199 -7.33 -12.97 -9.39
CA VAL A 199 -6.87 -13.96 -8.40
C VAL A 199 -7.92 -15.06 -8.18
N LYS A 200 -9.20 -14.70 -8.06
CA LYS A 200 -10.31 -15.66 -7.96
C LYS A 200 -10.43 -16.56 -9.19
N SER A 201 -10.14 -16.05 -10.38
CA SER A 201 -10.18 -16.82 -11.61
C SER A 201 -9.15 -17.96 -11.68
N LEU A 202 -8.10 -17.89 -10.85
CA LEU A 202 -7.14 -18.98 -10.64
C LEU A 202 -7.69 -20.14 -9.78
N GLY A 203 -8.90 -20.00 -9.23
CA GLY A 203 -9.54 -20.99 -8.36
C GLY A 203 -9.46 -20.66 -6.85
N VAL A 204 -8.95 -19.48 -6.49
CA VAL A 204 -8.91 -19.01 -5.10
C VAL A 204 -10.32 -18.69 -4.59
N LYS A 205 -10.67 -19.22 -3.42
CA LYS A 205 -11.88 -18.86 -2.68
C LYS A 205 -11.57 -17.72 -1.71
N ILE A 206 -12.52 -16.80 -1.52
CA ILE A 206 -12.40 -15.73 -0.53
C ILE A 206 -13.64 -15.71 0.34
N GLU A 207 -13.44 -15.88 1.64
CA GLU A 207 -14.49 -15.83 2.67
C GLU A 207 -14.29 -14.57 3.51
N THR A 208 -15.23 -13.64 3.39
CA THR A 208 -15.23 -12.37 4.15
C THR A 208 -15.97 -12.51 5.47
N ASN A 209 -15.80 -11.54 6.38
CA ASN A 209 -16.39 -11.52 7.73
C ASN A 209 -15.95 -12.69 8.61
N VAL A 210 -14.76 -13.25 8.37
CA VAL A 210 -14.15 -14.33 9.16
C VAL A 210 -12.94 -13.79 9.92
N VAL A 211 -13.06 -13.62 11.22
CA VAL A 211 -12.01 -13.11 12.10
C VAL A 211 -11.23 -14.27 12.71
N ILE A 212 -10.07 -14.58 12.16
CA ILE A 212 -9.19 -15.64 12.69
C ILE A 212 -8.70 -15.27 14.09
N GLY A 213 -8.81 -16.23 15.01
CA GLY A 213 -8.59 -16.03 16.45
C GLY A 213 -9.86 -15.64 17.23
N LYS A 214 -11.02 -15.49 16.52
CA LYS A 214 -12.34 -15.27 17.12
C LYS A 214 -13.38 -16.24 16.55
N SER A 215 -13.61 -16.21 15.24
CA SER A 215 -14.58 -17.10 14.58
C SER A 215 -14.06 -18.53 14.49
N VAL A 216 -12.79 -18.67 14.16
CA VAL A 216 -12.04 -19.94 14.04
C VAL A 216 -10.56 -19.65 14.34
N THR A 217 -9.87 -20.60 14.94
CA THR A 217 -8.43 -20.52 15.23
C THR A 217 -7.58 -21.14 14.11
N ILE A 218 -6.28 -20.87 14.09
CA ILE A 218 -5.34 -21.52 13.16
C ILE A 218 -5.30 -23.02 13.40
N ASP A 219 -5.30 -23.46 14.66
CA ASP A 219 -5.29 -24.89 15.00
C ASP A 219 -6.57 -25.59 14.51
N GLU A 220 -7.73 -24.97 14.64
CA GLU A 220 -8.98 -25.50 14.07
C GLU A 220 -8.97 -25.58 12.56
N LEU A 221 -8.41 -24.60 11.86
CA LEU A 221 -8.23 -24.66 10.40
C LEU A 221 -7.38 -25.87 9.98
N MET A 222 -6.30 -26.14 10.70
CA MET A 222 -5.40 -27.25 10.38
C MET A 222 -5.97 -28.61 10.81
N GLU A 223 -6.49 -28.72 12.04
CA GLU A 223 -6.89 -30.01 12.64
C GLU A 223 -8.30 -30.45 12.25
N LYS A 224 -9.25 -29.49 12.12
CA LYS A 224 -10.66 -29.78 11.86
C LYS A 224 -11.08 -29.58 10.42
N GLU A 225 -10.60 -28.44 9.80
CA GLU A 225 -10.98 -28.08 8.43
C GLU A 225 -10.04 -28.70 7.38
N GLY A 226 -8.91 -29.30 7.81
CA GLY A 226 -7.99 -30.04 6.96
C GLY A 226 -7.10 -29.21 6.06
N PHE A 227 -6.77 -27.99 6.47
CA PHE A 227 -5.76 -27.19 5.81
C PHE A 227 -4.36 -27.72 6.12
N SER A 228 -3.57 -27.99 5.08
CA SER A 228 -2.22 -28.57 5.21
C SER A 228 -1.16 -27.55 5.57
N ALA A 229 -1.41 -26.27 5.31
CA ALA A 229 -0.57 -25.14 5.68
C ALA A 229 -1.41 -23.86 5.80
N VAL A 230 -0.86 -22.87 6.52
CA VAL A 230 -1.49 -21.56 6.73
C VAL A 230 -0.50 -20.46 6.42
N PHE A 231 -0.92 -19.43 5.70
CA PHE A 231 -0.18 -18.18 5.52
C PHE A 231 -0.87 -17.04 6.27
N ILE A 232 -0.11 -16.27 7.06
CA ILE A 232 -0.61 -15.09 7.79
C ILE A 232 -0.13 -13.83 7.08
N GLY A 233 -1.07 -13.14 6.42
CA GLY A 233 -0.88 -11.84 5.78
C GLY A 233 -1.84 -10.78 6.33
N SER A 234 -2.04 -10.77 7.66
CA SER A 234 -3.03 -9.93 8.36
C SER A 234 -2.69 -8.43 8.39
N GLY A 235 -1.50 -8.05 7.89
CA GLY A 235 -1.07 -6.67 7.83
C GLY A 235 -0.76 -6.01 9.18
N ALA A 236 -0.70 -4.68 9.19
CA ALA A 236 -0.49 -3.84 10.37
C ALA A 236 -1.51 -2.69 10.36
N GLY A 237 -2.63 -2.88 11.04
CA GLY A 237 -3.75 -1.93 11.03
C GLY A 237 -3.96 -1.18 12.36
N LEU A 238 -3.20 -1.49 13.42
CA LEU A 238 -3.35 -0.85 14.73
C LEU A 238 -2.59 0.49 14.74
N PRO A 239 -3.31 1.65 14.83
CA PRO A 239 -2.68 2.96 14.70
C PRO A 239 -1.80 3.30 15.91
N LYS A 240 -0.78 4.12 15.67
CA LYS A 240 0.06 4.71 16.69
C LYS A 240 -0.34 6.16 16.96
N PHE A 241 -0.25 6.54 18.22
CA PHE A 241 -0.48 7.90 18.72
C PHE A 241 0.79 8.46 19.37
N MET A 242 0.83 9.76 19.61
CA MET A 242 1.99 10.43 20.22
C MET A 242 2.07 10.24 21.74
N GLY A 243 0.92 10.02 22.40
CA GLY A 243 0.83 10.00 23.86
C GLY A 243 0.86 11.41 24.48
N ILE A 244 0.42 12.43 23.73
CA ILE A 244 0.37 13.82 24.20
C ILE A 244 -1.00 14.15 24.83
N PRO A 245 -1.07 15.16 25.73
CA PRO A 245 -2.33 15.61 26.31
C PRO A 245 -3.36 15.97 25.23
N GLY A 246 -4.63 15.61 25.47
CA GLY A 246 -5.74 15.95 24.60
C GLY A 246 -5.93 15.04 23.37
N GLU A 247 -5.09 14.05 23.15
CA GLU A 247 -5.14 13.15 21.97
C GLU A 247 -6.44 12.31 21.87
N ASN A 248 -7.18 12.21 22.97
CA ASN A 248 -8.48 11.52 23.05
C ASN A 248 -9.69 12.45 22.89
N SER A 249 -9.48 13.70 22.50
CA SER A 249 -10.56 14.67 22.28
C SER A 249 -11.38 14.34 21.03
N ASN A 250 -12.63 14.79 21.01
CA ASN A 250 -13.50 14.72 19.83
C ASN A 250 -12.90 15.56 18.69
N GLY A 251 -12.79 14.98 17.51
CA GLY A 251 -12.11 15.62 16.36
C GLY A 251 -10.67 15.17 16.16
N VAL A 252 -10.14 14.30 17.05
CA VAL A 252 -8.88 13.60 16.83
C VAL A 252 -9.16 12.21 16.23
N PHE A 253 -8.52 11.89 15.13
CA PHE A 253 -8.66 10.61 14.42
C PHE A 253 -7.29 10.02 14.15
N SER A 254 -7.21 8.69 14.07
CA SER A 254 -6.10 8.07 13.34
C SER A 254 -6.35 8.17 11.83
N ALA A 255 -5.28 8.22 11.04
CA ALA A 255 -5.40 8.19 9.59
C ALA A 255 -6.10 6.92 9.09
N ASN A 256 -5.85 5.76 9.76
CA ASN A 256 -6.53 4.52 9.44
C ASN A 256 -8.05 4.62 9.60
N GLU A 257 -8.52 5.18 10.70
CA GLU A 257 -9.96 5.37 10.93
C GLU A 257 -10.56 6.31 9.88
N TYR A 258 -9.92 7.46 9.67
CA TYR A 258 -10.40 8.48 8.74
C TYR A 258 -10.47 7.95 7.30
N LEU A 259 -9.42 7.27 6.85
CA LEU A 259 -9.35 6.67 5.52
C LEU A 259 -10.28 5.47 5.36
N THR A 260 -10.44 4.62 6.38
CA THR A 260 -11.40 3.51 6.35
C THR A 260 -12.82 4.01 6.16
N ARG A 261 -13.23 5.07 6.87
CA ARG A 261 -14.54 5.69 6.69
C ARG A 261 -14.71 6.24 5.29
N SER A 262 -13.70 6.97 4.79
CA SER A 262 -13.76 7.54 3.45
C SER A 262 -13.79 6.47 2.36
N ASN A 263 -12.85 5.53 2.38
CA ASN A 263 -12.61 4.58 1.29
C ASN A 263 -13.53 3.35 1.37
N LEU A 264 -13.30 2.46 2.36
CA LEU A 264 -14.05 1.21 2.49
C LEU A 264 -15.55 1.47 2.74
N MET A 265 -15.87 2.42 3.62
CA MET A 265 -17.25 2.77 3.97
C MET A 265 -17.84 3.86 3.04
N LYS A 266 -17.09 4.27 2.02
CA LYS A 266 -17.52 5.19 0.94
C LYS A 266 -18.04 6.56 1.41
N ALA A 267 -17.58 7.07 2.57
CA ALA A 267 -18.06 8.34 3.12
C ALA A 267 -17.68 9.56 2.26
N PHE A 268 -16.77 9.42 1.31
CA PHE A 268 -16.48 10.44 0.29
C PHE A 268 -17.65 10.65 -0.69
N ASN A 269 -18.50 9.64 -0.87
CA ASN A 269 -19.66 9.72 -1.76
C ASN A 269 -20.83 10.34 -1.02
N PRO A 270 -21.41 11.47 -1.48
CA PRO A 270 -22.54 12.12 -0.83
C PRO A 270 -23.79 11.23 -0.68
N ALA A 271 -23.93 10.18 -1.50
CA ALA A 271 -25.02 9.22 -1.40
C ALA A 271 -24.80 8.14 -0.32
N SER A 272 -23.58 8.03 0.25
CA SER A 272 -23.30 7.08 1.32
C SER A 272 -23.92 7.51 2.64
N PRO A 273 -24.53 6.58 3.41
CA PRO A 273 -25.03 6.88 4.74
C PRO A 273 -23.92 6.98 5.80
N THR A 274 -22.67 6.69 5.45
CA THR A 274 -21.55 6.69 6.39
C THR A 274 -21.19 8.11 6.81
N PRO A 275 -21.22 8.44 8.12
CA PRO A 275 -20.83 9.75 8.60
C PRO A 275 -19.32 9.92 8.56
N ILE A 276 -18.85 11.11 8.18
CA ILE A 276 -17.45 11.53 8.27
C ILE A 276 -17.39 12.97 8.77
N MET A 277 -16.45 13.25 9.68
CA MET A 277 -16.17 14.61 10.08
C MET A 277 -15.35 15.29 8.98
N ARG A 278 -15.93 16.33 8.37
CA ARG A 278 -15.26 17.00 7.24
C ARG A 278 -14.20 17.98 7.70
N GLY A 279 -14.38 18.61 8.87
CA GLY A 279 -13.50 19.67 9.35
C GLY A 279 -13.53 20.93 8.50
N LYS A 280 -13.09 22.06 9.05
CA LYS A 280 -12.83 23.30 8.31
C LYS A 280 -11.33 23.55 8.20
N LYS A 281 -10.62 23.34 9.33
CA LYS A 281 -9.16 23.42 9.43
C LYS A 281 -8.63 22.12 10.01
N VAL A 282 -7.91 21.37 9.20
CA VAL A 282 -7.45 20.02 9.53
C VAL A 282 -5.92 19.98 9.56
N ALA A 283 -5.35 19.48 10.65
CA ALA A 283 -3.95 19.10 10.68
C ALA A 283 -3.79 17.59 10.51
N VAL A 284 -2.90 17.20 9.62
CA VAL A 284 -2.44 15.81 9.47
C VAL A 284 -1.03 15.71 10.00
N VAL A 285 -0.85 14.96 11.09
CA VAL A 285 0.45 14.81 11.76
C VAL A 285 1.19 13.60 11.19
N GLY A 286 2.22 13.85 10.41
CA GLY A 286 3.04 12.83 9.76
C GLY A 286 3.48 13.23 8.36
N GLY A 287 4.42 12.50 7.76
CA GLY A 287 5.03 12.82 6.47
C GLY A 287 5.10 11.66 5.48
N GLY A 288 4.44 10.52 5.77
CA GLY A 288 4.41 9.35 4.90
C GLY A 288 3.28 9.36 3.87
N ASN A 289 3.20 8.33 3.03
CA ASN A 289 2.15 8.20 2.02
C ASN A 289 0.74 8.26 2.63
N VAL A 290 0.55 7.66 3.81
CA VAL A 290 -0.75 7.69 4.52
C VAL A 290 -1.11 9.11 4.95
N ALA A 291 -0.12 9.95 5.31
CA ALA A 291 -0.36 11.36 5.62
C ALA A 291 -0.79 12.14 4.38
N MET A 292 -0.14 11.92 3.23
CA MET A 292 -0.55 12.51 1.95
C MET A 292 -1.97 12.09 1.57
N ASP A 293 -2.29 10.81 1.73
CA ASP A 293 -3.63 10.25 1.45
C ASP A 293 -4.71 10.87 2.33
N ALA A 294 -4.46 10.97 3.65
CA ALA A 294 -5.39 11.57 4.60
C ALA A 294 -5.59 13.08 4.33
N ALA A 295 -4.50 13.79 4.08
CA ALA A 295 -4.52 15.23 3.79
C ALA A 295 -5.28 15.54 2.49
N ARG A 296 -4.97 14.83 1.42
CA ARG A 296 -5.64 15.00 0.12
C ARG A 296 -7.11 14.58 0.16
N THR A 297 -7.47 13.61 1.01
CA THR A 297 -8.86 13.24 1.28
C THR A 297 -9.59 14.35 2.02
N ALA A 298 -9.02 14.90 3.10
CA ALA A 298 -9.62 16.00 3.86
C ALA A 298 -9.82 17.26 3.00
N LEU A 299 -8.85 17.58 2.14
CA LEU A 299 -8.96 18.69 1.18
C LEU A 299 -10.16 18.52 0.24
N ARG A 300 -10.35 17.33 -0.34
CA ARG A 300 -11.48 17.00 -1.22
C ARG A 300 -12.84 17.04 -0.50
N LEU A 301 -12.83 16.85 0.80
CA LEU A 301 -14.02 17.00 1.66
C LEU A 301 -14.29 18.45 2.07
N GLY A 302 -13.43 19.42 1.63
CA GLY A 302 -13.65 20.86 1.74
C GLY A 302 -12.88 21.57 2.86
N ALA A 303 -11.89 20.92 3.48
CA ALA A 303 -11.07 21.51 4.52
C ALA A 303 -9.89 22.35 3.98
N GLU A 304 -9.46 23.35 4.75
CA GLU A 304 -8.08 23.87 4.70
C GLU A 304 -7.20 22.87 5.43
N VAL A 305 -6.12 22.39 4.78
CA VAL A 305 -5.37 21.25 5.32
C VAL A 305 -3.89 21.59 5.49
N HIS A 306 -3.37 21.25 6.67
CA HIS A 306 -1.99 21.39 7.08
C HIS A 306 -1.36 20.01 7.31
N ILE A 307 -0.23 19.72 6.65
CA ILE A 307 0.65 18.61 7.01
C ILE A 307 1.65 19.13 8.04
N VAL A 308 1.62 18.55 9.23
CA VAL A 308 2.54 18.90 10.33
C VAL A 308 3.59 17.81 10.45
N TYR A 309 4.84 18.16 10.18
CA TYR A 309 5.94 17.20 10.15
C TYR A 309 7.19 17.72 10.86
N ARG A 310 7.75 16.88 11.73
CA ARG A 310 8.86 17.24 12.62
C ARG A 310 10.23 17.37 11.96
N ARG A 311 10.38 16.98 10.69
CA ARG A 311 11.62 17.13 9.91
C ARG A 311 11.39 18.03 8.69
N SER A 312 12.40 18.18 7.85
CA SER A 312 12.29 18.95 6.61
C SER A 312 11.69 18.12 5.46
N GLU A 313 11.55 18.77 4.31
CA GLU A 313 11.03 18.13 3.10
C GLU A 313 11.90 16.97 2.61
N GLU A 314 13.22 17.11 2.72
CA GLU A 314 14.18 16.09 2.30
C GLU A 314 14.01 14.75 3.06
N GLU A 315 13.51 14.80 4.29
CA GLU A 315 13.26 13.61 5.11
C GLU A 315 11.83 13.07 5.00
N LEU A 316 10.97 13.63 4.14
CA LEU A 316 9.62 13.09 3.91
C LEU A 316 9.71 11.65 3.37
N PRO A 317 9.13 10.66 4.04
CA PRO A 317 9.16 9.28 3.54
C PRO A 317 8.08 8.99 2.49
N ALA A 318 7.21 9.95 2.19
CA ALA A 318 6.20 9.82 1.13
C ALA A 318 6.85 9.80 -0.26
N ARG A 319 6.19 9.18 -1.23
CA ARG A 319 6.56 9.24 -2.64
C ARG A 319 6.64 10.70 -3.11
N VAL A 320 7.66 11.01 -3.89
CA VAL A 320 7.88 12.36 -4.44
C VAL A 320 6.66 12.85 -5.24
N GLU A 321 6.06 11.97 -6.05
CA GLU A 321 4.85 12.26 -6.83
C GLU A 321 3.68 12.67 -5.92
N GLU A 322 3.48 11.99 -4.78
CA GLU A 322 2.38 12.30 -3.86
C GLU A 322 2.59 13.61 -3.08
N VAL A 323 3.83 13.92 -2.71
CA VAL A 323 4.19 15.22 -2.11
C VAL A 323 3.94 16.35 -3.10
N HIS A 324 4.34 16.17 -4.36
CA HIS A 324 4.14 17.13 -5.44
C HIS A 324 2.65 17.38 -5.66
N HIS A 325 1.86 16.33 -5.82
CA HIS A 325 0.40 16.44 -5.97
C HIS A 325 -0.26 17.15 -4.78
N ALA A 326 0.15 16.85 -3.55
CA ALA A 326 -0.40 17.50 -2.35
C ALA A 326 -0.14 19.03 -2.36
N LYS A 327 1.06 19.44 -2.76
CA LYS A 327 1.42 20.86 -2.88
C LYS A 327 0.65 21.59 -3.98
N GLU A 328 0.56 20.97 -5.17
CA GLU A 328 -0.20 21.53 -6.30
C GLU A 328 -1.70 21.68 -6.00
N GLU A 329 -2.25 20.77 -5.20
CA GLU A 329 -3.64 20.80 -4.74
C GLU A 329 -3.89 21.86 -3.66
N GLY A 330 -2.84 22.48 -3.10
CA GLY A 330 -2.94 23.60 -2.15
C GLY A 330 -2.84 23.20 -0.68
N ILE A 331 -2.34 22.02 -0.37
CA ILE A 331 -2.05 21.60 1.00
C ILE A 331 -0.85 22.39 1.55
N ILE A 332 -0.98 22.90 2.77
CA ILE A 332 0.05 23.66 3.47
C ILE A 332 0.97 22.69 4.22
N PHE A 333 2.29 22.90 4.10
CA PHE A 333 3.28 22.07 4.77
C PHE A 333 3.95 22.85 5.90
N ASP A 334 3.58 22.55 7.13
CA ASP A 334 4.21 23.04 8.36
C ASP A 334 5.34 22.07 8.75
N LEU A 335 6.46 22.19 8.07
CA LEU A 335 7.66 21.39 8.31
C LEU A 335 8.41 21.89 9.56
N LEU A 336 9.34 21.07 10.08
CA LEU A 336 10.09 21.39 11.30
C LEU A 336 9.16 21.79 12.45
N THR A 337 8.04 21.09 12.58
CA THR A 337 6.98 21.39 13.56
C THR A 337 6.49 20.09 14.19
N ASN A 338 6.45 20.05 15.52
CA ASN A 338 6.01 18.88 16.28
C ASN A 338 4.89 19.24 17.25
N PRO A 339 3.76 18.52 17.27
CA PRO A 339 2.71 18.71 18.25
C PRO A 339 3.16 18.34 19.67
N THR A 340 2.72 19.09 20.67
CA THR A 340 2.98 18.83 22.09
C THR A 340 1.72 18.65 22.91
N GLU A 341 0.57 19.18 22.45
CA GLU A 341 -0.72 19.11 23.15
C GLU A 341 -1.85 19.39 22.17
N ILE A 342 -2.97 18.68 22.31
CA ILE A 342 -4.24 18.99 21.62
C ILE A 342 -5.11 19.81 22.58
N ILE A 343 -5.60 20.94 22.11
CA ILE A 343 -6.45 21.86 22.87
C ILE A 343 -7.90 21.58 22.52
N ALA A 344 -8.74 21.38 23.52
CA ALA A 344 -10.16 21.16 23.36
C ALA A 344 -10.98 22.17 24.17
N ASP A 345 -12.23 22.40 23.75
CA ASP A 345 -13.20 23.18 24.48
C ASP A 345 -13.79 22.41 25.69
N GLU A 346 -14.66 23.06 26.44
CA GLU A 346 -15.35 22.48 27.63
C GLU A 346 -16.19 21.23 27.30
N LYS A 347 -16.56 21.05 26.03
CA LYS A 347 -17.33 19.88 25.53
C LYS A 347 -16.43 18.79 25.00
N GLY A 348 -15.09 18.97 25.05
CA GLY A 348 -14.11 18.04 24.60
C GLY A 348 -13.88 18.03 23.07
N TRP A 349 -14.27 19.09 22.35
CA TRP A 349 -14.03 19.23 20.93
C TRP A 349 -12.73 19.99 20.67
N VAL A 350 -11.93 19.52 19.71
CA VAL A 350 -10.69 20.17 19.29
C VAL A 350 -10.95 21.62 18.84
N THR A 351 -10.14 22.53 19.38
CA THR A 351 -10.14 23.97 19.01
C THR A 351 -8.74 24.40 18.55
N GLY A 352 -7.72 23.61 18.80
CA GLY A 352 -6.36 23.91 18.39
C GLY A 352 -5.37 22.82 18.75
N MET A 353 -4.14 23.03 18.36
CA MET A 353 -3.00 22.16 18.64
C MET A 353 -1.78 23.02 18.97
N LYS A 354 -1.20 22.78 20.14
CA LYS A 354 0.06 23.39 20.55
C LYS A 354 1.21 22.65 19.90
N CYS A 355 2.08 23.39 19.25
CA CYS A 355 3.24 22.89 18.55
C CYS A 355 4.52 23.56 19.01
N ILE A 356 5.66 22.91 18.80
CA ILE A 356 6.99 23.44 18.98
C ILE A 356 7.77 23.36 17.66
N LYS A 357 8.63 24.36 17.40
CA LYS A 357 9.52 24.31 16.24
C LYS A 357 10.67 23.35 16.48
N MET A 358 11.12 22.75 15.39
CA MET A 358 12.21 21.76 15.39
C MET A 358 13.39 22.30 14.57
N GLU A 359 14.57 21.82 14.91
CA GLU A 359 15.76 21.91 14.05
C GLU A 359 16.32 20.51 13.79
N LEU A 360 17.16 20.39 12.77
CA LEU A 360 17.74 19.10 12.38
C LEU A 360 19.14 18.95 12.96
N GLY A 361 19.33 17.92 13.79
CA GLY A 361 20.61 17.48 14.33
C GLY A 361 21.29 16.45 13.44
N GLU A 362 22.11 15.60 14.04
CA GLU A 362 22.83 14.53 13.36
C GLU A 362 21.88 13.46 12.80
N PRO A 363 22.30 12.76 11.71
CA PRO A 363 21.55 11.66 11.15
C PRO A 363 21.30 10.51 12.15
N ASP A 364 20.10 9.93 12.11
CA ASP A 364 19.76 8.71 12.86
C ASP A 364 20.27 7.44 12.13
N GLU A 365 20.02 6.25 12.70
CA GLU A 365 20.40 4.96 12.10
C GLU A 365 19.81 4.73 10.68
N SER A 366 18.73 5.40 10.34
CA SER A 366 18.12 5.38 9.00
C SER A 366 18.74 6.38 8.02
N GLY A 367 19.75 7.15 8.45
CA GLY A 367 20.39 8.21 7.68
C GLY A 367 19.60 9.52 7.62
N ARG A 368 18.43 9.62 8.29
CA ARG A 368 17.63 10.85 8.36
C ARG A 368 18.06 11.70 9.56
N ARG A 369 18.16 13.01 9.36
CA ARG A 369 18.56 13.94 10.43
C ARG A 369 17.56 13.91 11.59
N ARG A 370 18.08 13.83 12.81
CA ARG A 370 17.26 13.73 14.03
C ARG A 370 16.58 15.08 14.31
N PRO A 371 15.25 15.12 14.53
CA PRO A 371 14.59 16.36 14.94
C PRO A 371 14.89 16.69 16.40
N VAL A 372 15.20 17.94 16.66
CA VAL A 372 15.51 18.50 18.00
C VAL A 372 14.58 19.67 18.26
N GLU A 373 13.98 19.74 19.44
CA GLU A 373 13.09 20.84 19.82
C GLU A 373 13.86 22.15 20.00
N VAL A 374 13.27 23.27 19.53
CA VAL A 374 13.76 24.61 19.75
C VAL A 374 13.06 25.19 20.98
N PRO A 375 13.70 25.27 22.15
CA PRO A 375 13.04 25.77 23.36
C PRO A 375 12.51 27.20 23.21
N GLY A 376 11.29 27.45 23.73
CA GLY A 376 10.67 28.79 23.68
C GLY A 376 10.07 29.14 22.32
N SER A 377 9.93 28.17 21.41
CA SER A 377 9.30 28.36 20.10
C SER A 377 7.87 27.83 20.00
N GLU A 378 7.25 27.57 21.15
CA GLU A 378 5.88 27.05 21.23
C GLU A 378 4.87 28.04 20.63
N PHE A 379 3.92 27.49 19.89
CA PHE A 379 2.80 28.26 19.31
C PHE A 379 1.55 27.41 19.19
N VAL A 380 0.42 28.03 18.96
CA VAL A 380 -0.86 27.36 18.80
C VAL A 380 -1.35 27.48 17.36
N MET A 381 -1.74 26.35 16.77
CA MET A 381 -2.49 26.28 15.52
C MET A 381 -3.98 26.18 15.85
N GLU A 382 -4.80 27.07 15.32
CA GLU A 382 -6.26 26.97 15.43
C GLU A 382 -6.77 25.94 14.44
N LEU A 383 -7.37 24.86 14.94
CA LEU A 383 -7.82 23.69 14.18
C LEU A 383 -9.12 23.15 14.79
N ASP A 384 -9.92 22.48 14.00
CA ASP A 384 -11.09 21.74 14.51
C ASP A 384 -10.97 20.21 14.34
N THR A 385 -9.93 19.77 13.62
CA THR A 385 -9.70 18.34 13.38
C THR A 385 -8.20 18.05 13.32
N VAL A 386 -7.78 16.96 13.96
CA VAL A 386 -6.41 16.44 13.91
C VAL A 386 -6.43 14.98 13.48
N ILE A 387 -5.62 14.65 12.48
CA ILE A 387 -5.48 13.28 11.97
C ILE A 387 -4.05 12.80 12.24
N MET A 388 -3.91 11.80 13.13
CA MET A 388 -2.63 11.20 13.47
C MET A 388 -2.22 10.16 12.42
N SER A 389 -1.12 10.40 11.71
CA SER A 389 -0.58 9.55 10.65
C SER A 389 0.85 9.10 10.96
N LEU A 390 1.03 8.44 12.10
CA LEU A 390 2.34 8.10 12.70
C LEU A 390 2.76 6.65 12.44
N GLY A 391 2.10 5.97 11.51
CA GLY A 391 2.29 4.57 11.22
C GLY A 391 1.43 3.65 12.08
N THR A 392 1.60 2.36 11.86
CA THR A 392 0.77 1.31 12.43
C THR A 392 1.61 0.15 12.95
N SER A 393 1.00 -0.75 13.71
CA SER A 393 1.57 -2.00 14.17
C SER A 393 0.61 -3.17 13.91
N PRO A 394 1.10 -4.42 13.86
CA PRO A 394 0.24 -5.59 13.72
C PRO A 394 -0.74 -5.73 14.88
N ASN A 395 -1.95 -6.23 14.58
CA ASN A 395 -2.93 -6.57 15.61
C ASN A 395 -2.48 -7.88 16.32
N PRO A 396 -2.36 -7.93 17.64
CA PRO A 396 -1.87 -9.09 18.37
C PRO A 396 -2.88 -10.26 18.44
N LEU A 397 -4.09 -10.12 17.90
CA LEU A 397 -5.14 -11.14 18.04
C LEU A 397 -4.67 -12.53 17.60
N ILE A 398 -4.10 -12.65 16.39
CA ILE A 398 -3.67 -13.95 15.85
C ILE A 398 -2.56 -14.57 16.71
N SER A 399 -1.52 -13.79 17.03
CA SER A 399 -0.41 -14.29 17.84
C SER A 399 -0.83 -14.66 19.27
N SER A 400 -1.78 -13.92 19.86
CA SER A 400 -2.27 -14.19 21.22
C SER A 400 -3.23 -15.39 21.31
N THR A 401 -3.76 -15.85 20.19
CA THR A 401 -4.70 -16.99 20.11
C THR A 401 -4.12 -18.22 19.41
N THR A 402 -2.82 -18.20 19.12
CA THR A 402 -2.11 -19.28 18.42
C THR A 402 -0.89 -19.69 19.20
N GLU A 403 -0.94 -20.85 19.86
CA GLU A 403 0.17 -21.37 20.65
C GLU A 403 1.36 -21.73 19.75
N GLY A 404 2.58 -21.39 20.18
CA GLY A 404 3.82 -21.64 19.44
C GLY A 404 4.12 -20.62 18.33
N LEU A 405 3.28 -19.60 18.14
CA LEU A 405 3.53 -18.50 17.21
C LEU A 405 4.17 -17.31 17.95
N GLU A 406 5.46 -17.12 17.78
CA GLU A 406 6.22 -16.09 18.48
C GLU A 406 6.20 -14.73 17.76
N THR A 407 6.35 -13.65 18.55
CA THR A 407 6.46 -12.28 18.06
C THR A 407 7.66 -11.58 18.65
N ASN A 408 8.19 -10.58 17.95
CA ASN A 408 9.26 -9.72 18.44
C ASN A 408 8.71 -8.62 19.40
N LYS A 409 9.60 -7.78 19.93
CA LYS A 409 9.26 -6.68 20.85
C LYS A 409 8.27 -5.64 20.25
N TRP A 410 8.12 -5.58 18.94
CA TRP A 410 7.18 -4.70 18.25
C TRP A 410 5.86 -5.39 17.89
N LYS A 411 5.65 -6.62 18.39
CA LYS A 411 4.48 -7.47 18.13
C LYS A 411 4.35 -7.92 16.67
N CYS A 412 5.44 -7.86 15.90
CA CYS A 412 5.51 -8.46 14.57
C CYS A 412 5.79 -9.95 14.71
N ILE A 413 5.16 -10.77 13.87
CA ILE A 413 5.37 -12.23 13.85
C ILE A 413 6.81 -12.52 13.43
N ILE A 414 7.49 -13.41 14.14
CA ILE A 414 8.83 -13.87 13.78
C ILE A 414 8.69 -14.87 12.64
N ALA A 415 9.26 -14.50 11.48
CA ALA A 415 9.28 -15.35 10.30
C ALA A 415 10.61 -15.18 9.54
N ASP A 416 11.01 -16.22 8.84
CA ASP A 416 12.15 -16.21 7.92
C ASP A 416 11.79 -15.38 6.67
N GLU A 417 12.60 -14.39 6.33
CA GLU A 417 12.33 -13.48 5.21
C GLU A 417 12.45 -14.16 3.83
N GLU A 418 13.22 -15.26 3.71
CA GLU A 418 13.44 -15.94 2.44
C GLU A 418 12.28 -16.87 2.05
N ASN A 419 11.54 -17.41 3.04
CA ASN A 419 10.52 -18.42 2.80
C ASN A 419 9.23 -18.25 3.64
N GLY A 420 9.17 -17.22 4.49
CA GLY A 420 8.02 -16.90 5.33
C GLY A 420 7.78 -17.87 6.50
N LYS A 421 8.65 -18.86 6.78
CA LYS A 421 8.43 -19.86 7.84
C LYS A 421 8.43 -19.20 9.21
N THR A 422 7.40 -19.47 10.01
CA THR A 422 7.28 -19.00 11.40
C THR A 422 7.85 -20.02 12.41
N THR A 423 7.74 -19.71 13.68
CA THR A 423 8.09 -20.63 14.78
C THR A 423 7.12 -21.82 14.92
N LYS A 424 5.92 -21.73 14.33
CA LYS A 424 4.91 -22.81 14.35
C LYS A 424 4.95 -23.61 13.05
N GLU A 425 5.05 -24.93 13.15
CA GLU A 425 5.12 -25.83 12.00
C GLU A 425 3.87 -25.72 11.11
N GLY A 426 4.06 -25.70 9.79
CA GLY A 426 2.99 -25.56 8.80
C GLY A 426 2.40 -24.15 8.72
N VAL A 427 2.88 -23.19 9.53
CA VAL A 427 2.42 -21.79 9.56
C VAL A 427 3.50 -20.86 9.03
N TYR A 428 3.11 -20.04 8.09
CA TYR A 428 3.93 -19.06 7.37
C TYR A 428 3.38 -17.65 7.57
N ALA A 429 4.20 -16.64 7.45
CA ALA A 429 3.75 -15.24 7.55
C ALA A 429 4.56 -14.33 6.65
N GLY A 430 3.98 -13.19 6.27
CA GLY A 430 4.66 -12.20 5.45
C GLY A 430 3.93 -10.86 5.41
N GLY A 431 4.58 -9.88 4.76
CA GLY A 431 4.10 -8.51 4.68
C GLY A 431 4.15 -7.78 6.02
N ASP A 432 3.29 -6.78 6.20
CA ASP A 432 3.34 -5.88 7.35
C ASP A 432 3.11 -6.59 8.70
N ALA A 433 2.56 -7.79 8.72
CA ALA A 433 2.43 -8.61 9.92
C ALA A 433 3.81 -9.06 10.47
N VAL A 434 4.83 -9.10 9.63
CA VAL A 434 6.21 -9.51 9.94
C VAL A 434 7.14 -8.31 10.04
N THR A 435 7.10 -7.41 9.06
CA THR A 435 8.06 -6.29 8.93
C THR A 435 7.58 -5.00 9.59
N GLY A 436 6.30 -4.91 10.00
CA GLY A 436 5.63 -3.63 10.23
C GLY A 436 5.21 -2.97 8.91
N ALA A 437 4.54 -1.82 9.01
CA ALA A 437 3.99 -1.14 7.83
C ALA A 437 5.08 -0.77 6.81
N ALA A 438 4.90 -1.25 5.57
CA ALA A 438 5.82 -1.04 4.45
C ALA A 438 5.06 -0.66 3.17
N THR A 439 5.39 -1.23 2.03
CA THR A 439 4.74 -0.94 0.74
C THR A 439 3.98 -2.14 0.21
N VAL A 440 3.00 -1.88 -0.68
CA VAL A 440 2.21 -2.93 -1.36
C VAL A 440 3.12 -3.97 -2.00
N ILE A 441 4.12 -3.54 -2.76
CA ILE A 441 4.99 -4.46 -3.51
C ILE A 441 5.94 -5.27 -2.61
N LEU A 442 6.39 -4.72 -1.48
CA LEU A 442 7.18 -5.47 -0.50
C LEU A 442 6.33 -6.55 0.17
N ALA A 443 5.08 -6.23 0.51
CA ALA A 443 4.13 -7.20 1.03
C ALA A 443 3.84 -8.32 0.00
N MET A 444 3.72 -7.98 -1.28
CA MET A 444 3.58 -8.96 -2.37
C MET A 444 4.82 -9.86 -2.47
N GLY A 445 6.03 -9.29 -2.40
CA GLY A 445 7.29 -10.04 -2.40
C GLY A 445 7.36 -11.06 -1.27
N ALA A 446 6.96 -10.66 -0.06
CA ALA A 446 6.88 -11.56 1.09
C ALA A 446 5.84 -12.68 0.91
N GLY A 447 4.67 -12.35 0.34
CA GLY A 447 3.65 -13.34 -0.03
C GLY A 447 4.15 -14.38 -1.04
N LYS A 448 4.92 -13.91 -2.03
CA LYS A 448 5.56 -14.77 -3.05
C LYS A 448 6.62 -15.70 -2.43
N ALA A 449 7.48 -15.17 -1.56
CA ALA A 449 8.48 -15.96 -0.85
C ALA A 449 7.82 -17.05 0.03
N ALA A 450 6.76 -16.69 0.75
CA ALA A 450 6.00 -17.63 1.58
C ALA A 450 5.28 -18.70 0.73
N ALA A 451 4.71 -18.35 -0.42
CA ALA A 451 4.10 -19.33 -1.33
C ALA A 451 5.10 -20.39 -1.78
N LYS A 452 6.35 -19.98 -2.11
CA LYS A 452 7.43 -20.89 -2.43
C LYS A 452 7.79 -21.78 -1.24
N GLY A 453 7.93 -21.21 -0.03
CA GLY A 453 8.20 -21.96 1.20
C GLY A 453 7.12 -22.99 1.52
N ILE A 454 5.85 -22.64 1.32
CA ILE A 454 4.71 -23.56 1.49
C ILE A 454 4.75 -24.67 0.45
N ASP A 455 5.03 -24.38 -0.83
CA ASP A 455 5.15 -25.38 -1.88
C ASP A 455 6.28 -26.38 -1.59
N GLU A 456 7.44 -25.91 -1.16
CA GLU A 456 8.57 -26.76 -0.73
C GLU A 456 8.21 -27.64 0.49
N TYR A 457 7.45 -27.13 1.45
CA TYR A 457 6.99 -27.87 2.62
C TYR A 457 5.99 -28.97 2.25
N LEU A 458 5.02 -28.62 1.40
CA LEU A 458 3.95 -29.54 1.02
C LEU A 458 4.37 -30.56 -0.06
N SER A 459 5.48 -30.35 -0.74
CA SER A 459 6.00 -31.27 -1.77
C SER A 459 6.87 -32.40 -1.20
N LYS A 460 7.17 -32.34 0.09
CA LYS A 460 7.85 -33.42 0.85
C LYS A 460 6.87 -34.48 1.27
#